data_68b20c74fc9203fafb0c62596a5e582b
#
_entry.id   68b20c74fc9203fafb0c62596a5e582b
#
_cell.length_a   1.000
_cell.length_b   1.000
_cell.length_c   1.000
_cell.angle_alpha   90.00
_cell.angle_beta   90.00
_cell.angle_gamma   90.00
#
_symmetry.space_group_name_H-M   'P 1'
#
loop_
_entity.id
_entity.type
_entity.pdbx_description
1 polymer ?
#
loop_
_entity_poly.entity_id
_entity_poly.type
_entity_poly.pdbx_seq_one_letter_code
_entity_poly.pdbx_strand_id
1 'polypeptide(L)'
;MAVVHLDLYSYELAMNTQITLLLPERRGVPHTSRQGQPYPVLYLLHGHGQDHTSWLRLTRLESYLQNTDVVVVMPNGSRGCYVDGEQSHRYGTYLTEELPLALGNWFHLSPRREDTFIAGMSMGGYGALRAAMAHPERYAAAAGLSTAVRLDQMRDLPRAAERGLAIPPLEEVDRNFRCIFGPENAYESSPYSLKALARQLNDASGPKPRLLQLCGDDDPLLPANEDLAAFFADHCPNLDHTFQIDPGMHNFDYWDQAIRTALTFFGLPHT
;
A
#
# COMPACT_ATOMS: atom_id res chain seq x y z
N MET A 1 12.65 17.19 -4.59
CA MET A 1 11.18 17.02 -4.62
C MET A 1 10.57 18.17 -3.81
N ALA A 2 9.41 18.68 -4.21
CA ALA A 2 8.63 19.57 -3.34
C ALA A 2 7.73 18.73 -2.44
N VAL A 3 7.67 19.05 -1.14
CA VAL A 3 6.81 18.38 -0.17
C VAL A 3 5.58 19.23 0.08
N VAL A 4 4.39 18.62 -0.03
CA VAL A 4 3.12 19.28 0.29
C VAL A 4 2.42 18.50 1.40
N HIS A 5 2.05 19.20 2.46
CA HIS A 5 1.16 18.68 3.49
C HIS A 5 -0.23 19.26 3.28
N LEU A 6 -1.22 18.39 3.19
CA LEU A 6 -2.59 18.73 2.92
C LEU A 6 -3.47 18.27 4.08
N ASP A 7 -4.22 19.20 4.67
CA ASP A 7 -5.35 18.92 5.54
C ASP A 7 -6.63 19.08 4.74
N LEU A 8 -7.49 18.07 4.75
CA LEU A 8 -8.77 18.10 4.05
C LEU A 8 -9.86 17.41 4.87
N TYR A 9 -11.10 17.79 4.64
CA TYR A 9 -12.24 17.05 5.15
C TYR A 9 -12.59 15.94 4.15
N SER A 10 -12.60 14.69 4.63
CA SER A 10 -13.07 13.54 3.87
C SER A 10 -14.53 13.26 4.21
N TYR A 11 -15.37 13.16 3.19
CA TYR A 11 -16.78 12.79 3.35
C TYR A 11 -16.93 11.31 3.65
N GLU A 12 -16.07 10.46 3.07
CA GLU A 12 -16.08 9.01 3.30
C GLU A 12 -15.62 8.65 4.72
N LEU A 13 -14.68 9.41 5.26
CA LEU A 13 -14.21 9.26 6.64
C LEU A 13 -15.05 10.06 7.65
N ALA A 14 -15.87 11.01 7.18
CA ALA A 14 -16.63 11.95 8.01
C ALA A 14 -15.77 12.73 9.01
N MET A 15 -14.51 13.05 8.64
CA MET A 15 -13.57 13.78 9.49
C MET A 15 -12.49 14.48 8.67
N ASN A 16 -11.75 15.39 9.33
CA ASN A 16 -10.50 15.89 8.75
C ASN A 16 -9.43 14.80 8.73
N THR A 17 -8.66 14.75 7.65
CA THR A 17 -7.53 13.85 7.47
C THR A 17 -6.36 14.56 6.80
N GLN A 18 -5.19 13.92 6.82
CA GLN A 18 -3.96 14.46 6.27
C GLN A 18 -3.40 13.58 5.16
N ILE A 19 -2.72 14.25 4.24
CA ILE A 19 -1.98 13.61 3.16
C ILE A 19 -0.64 14.32 3.02
N THR A 20 0.42 13.56 2.78
CA THR A 20 1.69 14.12 2.32
C THR A 20 1.90 13.77 0.86
N LEU A 21 2.28 14.76 0.06
CA LEU A 21 2.63 14.58 -1.34
C LEU A 21 4.11 14.88 -1.57
N LEU A 22 4.75 14.07 -2.41
CA LEU A 22 6.00 14.42 -3.06
C LEU A 22 5.72 14.79 -4.50
N LEU A 23 6.04 16.04 -4.85
CA LEU A 23 5.87 16.54 -6.21
C LEU A 23 7.22 16.57 -6.94
N PRO A 24 7.27 16.19 -8.22
CA PRO A 24 8.47 16.22 -9.02
C PRO A 24 9.09 17.62 -9.08
N GLU A 25 10.37 17.70 -8.77
CA GLU A 25 11.17 18.91 -8.87
C GLU A 25 12.56 18.55 -9.40
N ARG A 26 12.88 19.01 -10.59
CA ARG A 26 14.18 18.74 -11.21
C ARG A 26 15.14 19.92 -10.96
N ARG A 27 16.25 19.64 -10.32
CA ARG A 27 17.28 20.66 -10.10
C ARG A 27 17.82 21.18 -11.43
N GLY A 28 17.87 22.50 -11.57
CA GLY A 28 18.38 23.16 -12.77
C GLY A 28 17.44 23.13 -13.98
N VAL A 29 16.24 22.59 -13.84
CA VAL A 29 15.20 22.57 -14.88
C VAL A 29 14.04 23.47 -14.45
N PRO A 30 13.67 24.49 -15.23
CA PRO A 30 12.53 25.33 -14.90
C PRO A 30 11.23 24.50 -14.75
N HIS A 31 10.38 24.86 -13.78
CA HIS A 31 9.09 24.19 -13.55
C HIS A 31 8.15 24.21 -14.78
N THR A 32 8.40 25.09 -15.73
CA THR A 32 7.65 25.20 -17.00
C THR A 32 8.04 24.16 -18.05
N SER A 33 9.06 23.34 -17.81
CA SER A 33 9.62 22.42 -18.83
C SER A 33 8.73 21.21 -19.15
N ARG A 34 7.78 20.87 -18.27
CA ARG A 34 6.84 19.76 -18.47
C ARG A 34 5.48 20.28 -18.99
N GLN A 35 5.47 20.81 -20.19
CA GLN A 35 4.30 21.44 -20.79
C GLN A 35 3.13 20.45 -20.92
N GLY A 36 2.15 20.56 -20.00
CA GLY A 36 0.83 19.94 -20.15
C GLY A 36 0.74 18.42 -20.02
N GLN A 37 1.84 17.71 -19.71
CA GLN A 37 1.77 16.26 -19.50
C GLN A 37 1.38 15.94 -18.06
N PRO A 38 0.32 15.14 -17.83
CA PRO A 38 -0.06 14.74 -16.47
C PRO A 38 1.02 13.82 -15.84
N TYR A 39 1.12 13.85 -14.52
CA TYR A 39 2.10 13.08 -13.76
C TYR A 39 1.60 11.67 -13.46
N PRO A 40 2.42 10.62 -13.64
CA PRO A 40 2.18 9.32 -13.03
C PRO A 40 2.04 9.45 -11.51
N VAL A 41 1.29 8.54 -10.90
CA VAL A 41 0.98 8.57 -9.47
C VAL A 41 1.35 7.26 -8.79
N LEU A 42 2.05 7.35 -7.67
CA LEU A 42 2.27 6.27 -6.72
C LEU A 42 1.54 6.57 -5.42
N TYR A 43 0.51 5.79 -5.11
CA TYR A 43 -0.08 5.77 -3.76
C TYR A 43 0.81 4.91 -2.86
N LEU A 44 1.33 5.49 -1.77
CA LEU A 44 2.29 4.83 -0.88
C LEU A 44 1.74 4.78 0.56
N LEU A 45 1.35 3.59 0.98
CA LEU A 45 0.57 3.34 2.18
C LEU A 45 1.45 3.00 3.38
N HIS A 46 1.16 3.61 4.53
CA HIS A 46 1.87 3.36 5.78
C HIS A 46 1.39 2.09 6.50
N GLY A 47 2.16 1.61 7.48
CA GLY A 47 1.85 0.47 8.33
C GLY A 47 0.95 0.84 9.52
N HIS A 48 0.53 -0.19 10.28
CA HIS A 48 -0.30 -0.01 11.47
C HIS A 48 0.41 0.85 12.53
N GLY A 49 -0.32 1.78 13.12
CA GLY A 49 0.22 2.69 14.14
C GLY A 49 1.12 3.81 13.61
N GLN A 50 1.18 3.99 12.29
CA GLN A 50 1.93 5.03 11.61
C GLN A 50 0.98 6.06 10.96
N ASP A 51 1.55 6.98 10.17
CA ASP A 51 0.81 8.06 9.53
C ASP A 51 1.37 8.43 8.14
N HIS A 52 0.75 9.41 7.51
CA HIS A 52 1.12 9.94 6.19
C HIS A 52 2.55 10.50 6.08
N THR A 53 3.26 10.71 7.20
CA THR A 53 4.63 11.27 7.21
C THR A 53 5.70 10.19 7.33
N SER A 54 5.31 8.95 7.66
CA SER A 54 6.25 7.91 8.09
C SER A 54 7.26 7.54 7.01
N TRP A 55 6.83 7.44 5.76
CA TRP A 55 7.73 7.15 4.64
C TRP A 55 8.80 8.21 4.45
N LEU A 56 8.45 9.50 4.58
CA LEU A 56 9.42 10.59 4.45
C LEU A 56 10.39 10.69 5.63
N ARG A 57 9.88 10.47 6.85
CA ARG A 57 10.70 10.63 8.06
C ARG A 57 11.67 9.48 8.29
N LEU A 58 11.35 8.29 7.80
CA LEU A 58 12.01 7.05 8.19
C LEU A 58 12.69 6.33 7.02
N THR A 59 12.64 6.91 5.81
CA THR A 59 13.32 6.38 4.62
C THR A 59 14.00 7.49 3.83
N ARG A 60 14.78 7.10 2.84
CA ARG A 60 15.42 8.00 1.86
C ARG A 60 14.58 8.18 0.59
N LEU A 61 13.25 7.98 0.68
CA LEU A 61 12.33 8.01 -0.46
C LEU A 61 12.51 9.25 -1.34
N GLU A 62 12.59 10.44 -0.73
CA GLU A 62 12.79 11.68 -1.47
C GLU A 62 14.11 11.67 -2.27
N SER A 63 15.17 11.08 -1.71
CA SER A 63 16.46 10.95 -2.41
C SER A 63 16.35 10.03 -3.61
N TYR A 64 15.66 8.89 -3.46
CA TYR A 64 15.48 7.93 -4.55
C TYR A 64 14.71 8.51 -5.74
N LEU A 65 13.76 9.37 -5.45
CA LEU A 65 12.86 9.96 -6.47
C LEU A 65 13.37 11.30 -7.04
N GLN A 66 14.57 11.75 -6.69
CA GLN A 66 15.16 12.89 -7.35
C GLN A 66 15.29 12.61 -8.85
N ASN A 67 14.84 13.52 -9.68
CA ASN A 67 14.84 13.40 -11.15
C ASN A 67 13.79 12.44 -11.74
N THR A 68 12.81 12.00 -10.95
CA THR A 68 11.63 11.30 -11.47
C THR A 68 10.50 12.28 -11.80
N ASP A 69 9.53 11.82 -12.56
CA ASP A 69 8.32 12.59 -12.87
C ASP A 69 7.08 12.04 -12.13
N VAL A 70 7.25 11.16 -11.16
CA VAL A 70 6.14 10.57 -10.40
C VAL A 70 5.72 11.47 -9.23
N VAL A 71 4.43 11.65 -9.05
CA VAL A 71 3.85 12.19 -7.82
C VAL A 71 3.62 11.05 -6.85
N VAL A 72 4.16 11.15 -5.62
CA VAL A 72 3.86 10.18 -4.56
C VAL A 72 2.81 10.74 -3.63
N VAL A 73 1.77 9.97 -3.39
CA VAL A 73 0.65 10.29 -2.51
C VAL A 73 0.70 9.38 -1.29
N MET A 74 0.91 9.96 -0.12
CA MET A 74 0.97 9.26 1.16
C MET A 74 -0.23 9.66 2.03
N PRO A 75 -1.36 8.94 1.94
CA PRO A 75 -2.54 9.25 2.74
C PRO A 75 -2.40 8.75 4.17
N ASN A 76 -3.12 9.40 5.10
CA ASN A 76 -3.31 8.86 6.43
C ASN A 76 -4.42 7.80 6.40
N GLY A 77 -4.07 6.56 6.66
CA GLY A 77 -4.97 5.41 6.75
C GLY A 77 -5.33 5.04 8.18
N SER A 78 -4.76 5.75 9.18
CA SER A 78 -4.95 5.44 10.60
C SER A 78 -4.73 3.94 10.88
N ARG A 79 -5.68 3.29 11.55
CA ARG A 79 -5.72 1.83 11.77
C ARG A 79 -6.79 1.13 10.93
N GLY A 80 -7.30 1.78 9.86
CA GLY A 80 -8.46 1.33 9.08
C GLY A 80 -8.16 0.28 8.02
N CYS A 81 -6.94 -0.25 7.95
CA CYS A 81 -6.52 -1.30 7.00
C CYS A 81 -6.84 -0.97 5.53
N TYR A 82 -7.14 0.27 5.21
CA TYR A 82 -7.51 0.73 3.87
C TYR A 82 -8.72 0.00 3.27
N VAL A 83 -9.68 -0.34 4.13
CA VAL A 83 -10.94 -0.99 3.75
C VAL A 83 -12.15 -0.24 4.31
N ASP A 84 -13.32 -0.48 3.77
CA ASP A 84 -14.58 -0.05 4.37
C ASP A 84 -14.92 -1.09 5.45
N GLY A 85 -14.62 -0.75 6.69
CA GLY A 85 -14.80 -1.69 7.79
C GLY A 85 -16.26 -1.80 8.20
N GLU A 86 -16.65 -2.95 8.73
CA GLU A 86 -18.04 -3.23 9.13
C GLU A 86 -18.56 -2.28 10.21
N GLN A 87 -17.70 -1.90 11.15
CA GLN A 87 -18.00 -0.96 12.24
C GLN A 87 -16.91 0.12 12.33
N SER A 88 -16.35 0.53 11.17
CA SER A 88 -15.26 1.49 11.07
C SER A 88 -15.53 2.47 9.93
N HIS A 89 -14.60 3.41 9.72
CA HIS A 89 -14.68 4.37 8.64
C HIS A 89 -14.41 3.72 7.27
N ARG A 90 -14.83 4.38 6.19
CA ARG A 90 -14.75 3.88 4.82
C ARG A 90 -13.39 4.20 4.18
N TYR A 91 -12.30 3.69 4.77
CA TYR A 91 -10.95 3.92 4.27
C TYR A 91 -10.68 3.32 2.88
N GLY A 92 -11.43 2.28 2.50
CA GLY A 92 -11.35 1.69 1.16
C GLY A 92 -11.87 2.67 0.10
N THR A 93 -13.10 3.14 0.24
CA THR A 93 -13.71 4.13 -0.67
C THR A 93 -12.95 5.45 -0.65
N TYR A 94 -12.49 5.90 0.53
CA TYR A 94 -11.61 7.07 0.62
C TYR A 94 -10.38 6.91 -0.27
N LEU A 95 -9.64 5.81 -0.14
CA LEU A 95 -8.40 5.57 -0.88
C LEU A 95 -8.64 5.42 -2.39
N THR A 96 -9.69 4.68 -2.77
CA THR A 96 -9.86 4.25 -4.18
C THR A 96 -10.76 5.17 -4.99
N GLU A 97 -11.57 6.01 -4.36
CA GLU A 97 -12.53 6.88 -5.06
C GLU A 97 -12.37 8.36 -4.69
N GLU A 98 -12.57 8.71 -3.40
CA GLU A 98 -12.59 10.11 -2.98
C GLU A 98 -11.23 10.78 -3.17
N LEU A 99 -10.16 10.16 -2.70
CA LEU A 99 -8.81 10.71 -2.75
C LEU A 99 -8.30 10.92 -4.19
N PRO A 100 -8.41 9.95 -5.12
CA PRO A 100 -8.04 10.17 -6.52
C PRO A 100 -8.83 11.29 -7.18
N LEU A 101 -10.14 11.40 -6.91
CA LEU A 101 -10.99 12.44 -7.45
C LEU A 101 -10.57 13.82 -6.92
N ALA A 102 -10.39 13.97 -5.62
CA ALA A 102 -9.98 15.23 -5.00
C ALA A 102 -8.62 15.70 -5.52
N LEU A 103 -7.62 14.80 -5.54
CA LEU A 103 -6.28 15.12 -6.02
C LEU A 103 -6.25 15.42 -7.52
N GLY A 104 -7.05 14.71 -8.33
CA GLY A 104 -7.20 14.98 -9.77
C GLY A 104 -7.78 16.35 -10.08
N ASN A 105 -8.61 16.90 -9.18
CA ASN A 105 -9.14 18.26 -9.30
C ASN A 105 -8.11 19.34 -8.91
N TRP A 106 -7.15 19.03 -8.05
CA TRP A 106 -6.19 20.01 -7.54
C TRP A 106 -4.81 19.93 -8.18
N PHE A 107 -4.42 18.73 -8.63
CA PHE A 107 -3.10 18.47 -9.19
C PHE A 107 -3.23 17.86 -10.58
N HIS A 108 -2.26 18.12 -11.43
CA HIS A 108 -2.25 17.59 -12.81
C HIS A 108 -1.76 16.13 -12.84
N LEU A 109 -2.57 15.21 -12.30
CA LEU A 109 -2.29 13.79 -12.23
C LEU A 109 -2.84 13.05 -13.45
N SER A 110 -2.16 12.00 -13.87
CA SER A 110 -2.64 11.14 -14.95
C SER A 110 -3.86 10.33 -14.50
N PRO A 111 -4.96 10.35 -15.25
CA PRO A 111 -6.11 9.50 -14.97
C PRO A 111 -5.97 8.09 -15.52
N ARG A 112 -4.85 7.79 -16.21
CA ARG A 112 -4.66 6.51 -16.88
C ARG A 112 -4.22 5.44 -15.89
N ARG A 113 -4.78 4.24 -16.05
CA ARG A 113 -4.39 3.06 -15.29
C ARG A 113 -2.88 2.79 -15.37
N GLU A 114 -2.31 2.90 -16.58
CA GLU A 114 -0.91 2.60 -16.86
C GLU A 114 0.08 3.50 -16.12
N ASP A 115 -0.38 4.66 -15.67
CA ASP A 115 0.39 5.65 -14.93
C ASP A 115 0.09 5.62 -13.40
N THR A 116 -0.73 4.66 -12.95
CA THR A 116 -1.19 4.60 -11.56
C THR A 116 -0.67 3.34 -10.86
N PHE A 117 0.07 3.54 -9.78
CA PHE A 117 0.71 2.49 -9.00
C PHE A 117 0.30 2.61 -7.53
N ILE A 118 0.39 1.49 -6.80
CA ILE A 118 0.12 1.48 -5.37
C ILE A 118 1.12 0.56 -4.66
N ALA A 119 1.67 1.01 -3.55
CA ALA A 119 2.55 0.21 -2.71
C ALA A 119 2.30 0.50 -1.23
N GLY A 120 2.79 -0.36 -0.36
CA GLY A 120 2.74 -0.11 1.07
C GLY A 120 3.45 -1.17 1.87
N MET A 121 3.69 -0.88 3.14
CA MET A 121 4.32 -1.80 4.08
C MET A 121 3.32 -2.32 5.10
N SER A 122 3.48 -3.58 5.53
CA SER A 122 2.69 -4.19 6.60
C SER A 122 1.17 -4.07 6.32
N MET A 123 0.42 -3.37 7.17
CA MET A 123 -0.98 -3.00 6.92
C MET A 123 -1.17 -2.30 5.57
N GLY A 124 -0.25 -1.41 5.20
CA GLY A 124 -0.27 -0.74 3.89
C GLY A 124 0.02 -1.69 2.73
N GLY A 125 0.83 -2.73 2.94
CA GLY A 125 1.05 -3.80 1.97
C GLY A 125 -0.23 -4.59 1.67
N TYR A 126 -0.97 -4.93 2.74
CA TYR A 126 -2.30 -5.51 2.62
C TYR A 126 -3.24 -4.57 1.82
N GLY A 127 -3.30 -3.29 2.23
CA GLY A 127 -4.14 -2.29 1.56
C GLY A 127 -3.81 -2.12 0.08
N ALA A 128 -2.52 -2.10 -0.28
CA ALA A 128 -2.06 -1.95 -1.65
C ALA A 128 -2.45 -3.14 -2.55
N LEU A 129 -2.14 -4.35 -2.12
CA LEU A 129 -2.50 -5.56 -2.87
C LEU A 129 -4.02 -5.71 -2.99
N ARG A 130 -4.75 -5.46 -1.89
CA ARG A 130 -6.21 -5.52 -1.89
C ARG A 130 -6.83 -4.50 -2.83
N ALA A 131 -6.42 -3.23 -2.74
CA ALA A 131 -6.96 -2.16 -3.59
C ALA A 131 -6.74 -2.45 -5.07
N ALA A 132 -5.55 -2.93 -5.45
CA ALA A 132 -5.24 -3.26 -6.83
C ALA A 132 -6.04 -4.47 -7.34
N MET A 133 -6.25 -5.49 -6.52
CA MET A 133 -7.04 -6.66 -6.91
C MET A 133 -8.55 -6.37 -6.94
N ALA A 134 -9.04 -5.50 -6.06
CA ALA A 134 -10.46 -5.10 -6.04
C ALA A 134 -10.81 -4.09 -7.14
N HIS A 135 -9.85 -3.27 -7.58
CA HIS A 135 -10.02 -2.23 -8.59
C HIS A 135 -8.96 -2.33 -9.70
N PRO A 136 -8.90 -3.47 -10.42
CA PRO A 136 -7.86 -3.74 -11.42
C PRO A 136 -7.87 -2.76 -12.60
N GLU A 137 -8.98 -2.06 -12.81
CA GLU A 137 -9.12 -1.01 -13.81
C GLU A 137 -8.40 0.29 -13.44
N ARG A 138 -7.97 0.45 -12.16
CA ARG A 138 -7.33 1.68 -11.67
C ARG A 138 -5.81 1.59 -11.61
N TYR A 139 -5.26 0.40 -11.34
CA TYR A 139 -3.83 0.24 -11.05
C TYR A 139 -3.12 -0.62 -12.09
N ALA A 140 -1.98 -0.15 -12.60
CA ALA A 140 -1.11 -0.92 -13.48
C ALA A 140 -0.35 -2.00 -12.72
N ALA A 141 0.10 -1.66 -11.50
CA ALA A 141 0.84 -2.57 -10.65
C ALA A 141 0.69 -2.21 -9.17
N ALA A 142 0.90 -3.21 -8.30
CA ALA A 142 0.91 -3.04 -6.86
C ALA A 142 2.10 -3.76 -6.21
N ALA A 143 2.59 -3.23 -5.08
CA ALA A 143 3.62 -3.87 -4.28
C ALA A 143 3.25 -3.90 -2.79
N GLY A 144 3.31 -5.07 -2.18
CA GLY A 144 3.18 -5.26 -0.75
C GLY A 144 4.53 -5.62 -0.11
N LEU A 145 5.00 -4.79 0.83
CA LEU A 145 6.24 -4.98 1.56
C LEU A 145 5.90 -5.50 2.96
N SER A 146 6.44 -6.67 3.34
CA SER A 146 6.13 -7.30 4.63
C SER A 146 4.62 -7.34 4.88
N THR A 147 3.86 -7.83 3.92
CA THR A 147 2.39 -7.71 3.89
C THR A 147 1.73 -8.36 5.10
N ALA A 148 0.89 -7.61 5.81
CA ALA A 148 0.03 -8.17 6.86
C ALA A 148 -1.16 -8.90 6.21
N VAL A 149 -0.92 -10.11 5.71
CA VAL A 149 -1.89 -10.93 4.95
C VAL A 149 -3.13 -11.24 5.78
N ARG A 150 -2.92 -11.54 7.05
CA ARG A 150 -3.96 -11.78 8.05
C ARG A 150 -3.59 -11.05 9.33
N LEU A 151 -4.44 -10.16 9.78
CA LEU A 151 -4.19 -9.41 11.02
C LEU A 151 -4.34 -10.27 12.29
N ASP A 152 -5.06 -11.40 12.22
CA ASP A 152 -5.14 -12.38 13.31
C ASP A 152 -3.81 -13.13 13.51
N GLN A 153 -2.97 -13.22 12.49
CA GLN A 153 -1.61 -13.75 12.61
C GLN A 153 -0.68 -12.82 13.39
N MET A 154 -1.10 -11.57 13.62
CA MET A 154 -0.44 -10.71 14.60
C MET A 154 -0.55 -11.27 16.04
N ARG A 155 -1.32 -12.32 16.29
CA ARG A 155 -1.29 -13.10 17.54
C ARG A 155 0.02 -13.88 17.76
N ASP A 156 0.74 -14.20 16.69
CA ASP A 156 2.08 -14.80 16.79
C ASP A 156 3.20 -13.79 17.07
N LEU A 157 2.82 -12.55 17.33
CA LEU A 157 3.70 -11.43 17.69
C LEU A 157 4.47 -11.55 19.04
N PRO A 158 4.25 -12.49 19.97
CA PRO A 158 5.22 -12.66 21.07
C PRO A 158 6.66 -12.76 20.57
N ARG A 159 6.88 -13.43 19.44
CA ARG A 159 8.18 -13.47 18.77
C ARG A 159 8.64 -12.11 18.21
N ALA A 160 7.70 -11.28 17.78
CA ALA A 160 7.99 -9.94 17.28
C ALA A 160 8.36 -8.97 18.44
N ALA A 161 7.70 -9.10 19.61
CA ALA A 161 8.06 -8.35 20.82
C ALA A 161 9.46 -8.73 21.33
N GLU A 162 9.81 -10.01 21.29
CA GLU A 162 11.16 -10.50 21.62
C GLU A 162 12.22 -9.88 20.68
N ARG A 163 11.84 -9.47 19.48
CA ARG A 163 12.67 -8.81 18.47
C ARG A 163 12.57 -7.27 18.49
N GLY A 164 11.99 -6.71 19.54
CA GLY A 164 11.92 -5.23 19.74
C GLY A 164 10.88 -4.48 18.94
N LEU A 165 9.92 -5.19 18.32
CA LEU A 165 8.78 -4.53 17.68
C LEU A 165 7.80 -4.03 18.73
N ALA A 166 7.40 -2.76 18.64
CA ALA A 166 6.35 -2.18 19.49
C ALA A 166 4.99 -2.72 19.04
N ILE A 167 4.43 -3.64 19.83
CA ILE A 167 3.14 -4.27 19.55
C ILE A 167 2.09 -3.68 20.49
N PRO A 168 0.93 -3.25 19.96
CA PRO A 168 -0.22 -2.90 20.81
C PRO A 168 -0.67 -4.13 21.63
N PRO A 169 -1.35 -3.92 22.76
CA PRO A 169 -1.96 -5.02 23.51
C PRO A 169 -2.82 -5.89 22.57
N LEU A 170 -2.67 -7.22 22.65
CA LEU A 170 -3.36 -8.16 21.76
C LEU A 170 -4.88 -7.97 21.76
N GLU A 171 -5.47 -7.64 22.93
CA GLU A 171 -6.92 -7.33 23.05
C GLU A 171 -7.32 -6.11 22.19
N GLU A 172 -6.44 -5.13 22.05
CA GLU A 172 -6.68 -3.95 21.22
C GLU A 172 -6.59 -4.30 19.73
N VAL A 173 -5.61 -5.13 19.37
CA VAL A 173 -5.47 -5.66 18.00
C VAL A 173 -6.70 -6.47 17.61
N ASP A 174 -7.14 -7.39 18.45
CA ASP A 174 -8.32 -8.22 18.22
C ASP A 174 -9.61 -7.41 18.11
N ARG A 175 -9.76 -6.40 18.98
CA ARG A 175 -10.92 -5.50 18.92
C ARG A 175 -10.93 -4.71 17.62
N ASN A 176 -9.79 -4.14 17.20
CA ASN A 176 -9.67 -3.39 15.96
C ASN A 176 -9.97 -4.29 14.75
N PHE A 177 -9.41 -5.51 14.76
CA PHE A 177 -9.66 -6.51 13.71
C PHE A 177 -11.17 -6.78 13.56
N ARG A 178 -11.86 -7.09 14.66
CA ARG A 178 -13.31 -7.36 14.63
C ARG A 178 -14.16 -6.18 14.18
N CYS A 179 -13.78 -4.97 14.55
CA CYS A 179 -14.46 -3.75 14.08
C CYS A 179 -14.32 -3.54 12.56
N ILE A 180 -13.18 -3.93 11.99
CA ILE A 180 -12.89 -3.74 10.57
C ILE A 180 -13.45 -4.89 9.73
N PHE A 181 -13.14 -6.14 10.11
CA PHE A 181 -13.36 -7.32 9.27
C PHE A 181 -14.54 -8.21 9.72
N GLY A 182 -15.19 -7.84 10.83
CA GLY A 182 -16.23 -8.67 11.41
C GLY A 182 -15.69 -9.94 12.10
N PRO A 183 -16.51 -10.98 12.25
CA PRO A 183 -16.11 -12.22 12.91
C PRO A 183 -14.99 -12.95 12.15
N GLU A 184 -14.01 -13.47 12.88
CA GLU A 184 -12.82 -14.15 12.35
C GLU A 184 -13.14 -15.32 11.41
N ASN A 185 -14.18 -16.09 11.71
CA ASN A 185 -14.58 -17.23 10.90
C ASN A 185 -15.14 -16.88 9.52
N ALA A 186 -15.52 -15.62 9.29
CA ALA A 186 -16.02 -15.14 8.01
C ALA A 186 -14.92 -14.54 7.10
N TYR A 187 -13.72 -14.29 7.63
CA TYR A 187 -12.67 -13.55 6.93
C TYR A 187 -12.24 -14.19 5.60
N GLU A 188 -11.97 -15.50 5.59
CA GLU A 188 -11.41 -16.17 4.40
C GLU A 188 -12.34 -16.14 3.17
N SER A 189 -13.64 -16.05 3.37
CA SER A 189 -14.65 -15.93 2.30
C SER A 189 -15.12 -14.50 2.08
N SER A 190 -14.62 -13.56 2.87
CA SER A 190 -15.03 -12.16 2.81
C SER A 190 -14.36 -11.38 1.68
N PRO A 191 -14.88 -10.19 1.31
CA PRO A 191 -14.22 -9.30 0.36
C PRO A 191 -12.94 -8.69 0.90
N TYR A 192 -12.58 -9.00 2.13
CA TYR A 192 -11.33 -8.56 2.77
C TYR A 192 -10.18 -9.53 2.55
N SER A 193 -10.46 -10.80 2.24
CA SER A 193 -9.44 -11.83 2.02
C SER A 193 -8.68 -11.62 0.71
N LEU A 194 -7.35 -11.49 0.80
CA LEU A 194 -6.49 -11.39 -0.39
C LEU A 194 -6.60 -12.65 -1.27
N LYS A 195 -6.75 -13.83 -0.65
CA LYS A 195 -6.91 -15.09 -1.39
C LYS A 195 -8.24 -15.16 -2.14
N ALA A 196 -9.33 -14.70 -1.51
CA ALA A 196 -10.63 -14.64 -2.17
C ALA A 196 -10.63 -13.67 -3.36
N LEU A 197 -10.08 -12.47 -3.17
CA LEU A 197 -9.92 -11.47 -4.24
C LEU A 197 -9.02 -11.97 -5.38
N ALA A 198 -7.93 -12.65 -5.05
CA ALA A 198 -7.03 -13.21 -6.04
C ALA A 198 -7.73 -14.25 -6.93
N ARG A 199 -8.52 -15.16 -6.35
CA ARG A 199 -9.33 -16.13 -7.13
C ARG A 199 -10.32 -15.40 -8.03
N GLN A 200 -11.07 -14.44 -7.49
CA GLN A 200 -12.03 -13.67 -8.27
C GLN A 200 -11.36 -12.94 -9.44
N LEU A 201 -10.23 -12.28 -9.20
CA LEU A 201 -9.48 -11.58 -10.24
C LEU A 201 -8.86 -12.55 -11.27
N ASN A 202 -8.36 -13.71 -10.81
CA ASN A 202 -7.82 -14.74 -11.70
C ASN A 202 -8.83 -15.18 -12.76
N ASP A 203 -10.09 -15.36 -12.35
CA ASP A 203 -11.18 -15.85 -13.18
C ASP A 203 -11.88 -14.73 -13.97
N ALA A 204 -11.68 -13.49 -13.58
CA ALA A 204 -12.27 -12.35 -14.27
C ALA A 204 -11.64 -12.11 -15.67
N SER A 205 -12.49 -11.67 -16.60
CA SER A 205 -12.05 -11.06 -17.85
C SER A 205 -11.71 -9.58 -17.61
N GLY A 206 -10.67 -9.06 -18.25
CA GLY A 206 -10.31 -7.65 -18.12
C GLY A 206 -8.87 -7.43 -17.66
N PRO A 207 -8.51 -6.18 -17.35
CA PRO A 207 -7.15 -5.86 -16.96
C PRO A 207 -6.80 -6.50 -15.62
N LYS A 208 -5.56 -6.96 -15.50
CA LYS A 208 -4.99 -7.47 -14.26
C LYS A 208 -3.75 -6.65 -13.90
N PRO A 209 -3.62 -6.15 -12.67
CA PRO A 209 -2.40 -5.48 -12.24
C PRO A 209 -1.26 -6.48 -12.10
N ARG A 210 -0.02 -6.04 -12.33
CA ARG A 210 1.16 -6.80 -11.92
C ARG A 210 1.29 -6.69 -10.41
N LEU A 211 1.57 -7.80 -9.72
CA LEU A 211 1.63 -7.88 -8.27
C LEU A 211 3.04 -8.26 -7.80
N LEU A 212 3.59 -7.50 -6.87
CA LEU A 212 4.87 -7.77 -6.23
C LEU A 212 4.66 -7.96 -4.73
N GLN A 213 5.20 -9.04 -4.17
CA GLN A 213 5.39 -9.22 -2.74
C GLN A 213 6.87 -9.20 -2.39
N LEU A 214 7.24 -8.44 -1.37
CA LEU A 214 8.59 -8.40 -0.79
C LEU A 214 8.50 -8.69 0.69
N CYS A 215 9.37 -9.54 1.23
CA CYS A 215 9.44 -9.82 2.66
C CYS A 215 10.87 -10.04 3.10
N GLY A 216 11.21 -9.59 4.31
CA GLY A 216 12.49 -9.89 4.92
C GLY A 216 12.59 -11.37 5.34
N ASP A 217 13.79 -11.94 5.27
CA ASP A 217 14.04 -13.33 5.67
C ASP A 217 13.94 -13.55 7.20
N ASP A 218 14.06 -12.49 8.00
CA ASP A 218 13.87 -12.49 9.45
C ASP A 218 12.59 -11.74 9.89
N ASP A 219 11.66 -11.52 8.94
CA ASP A 219 10.37 -10.88 9.21
C ASP A 219 9.39 -11.89 9.86
N PRO A 220 8.76 -11.58 11.01
CA PRO A 220 7.77 -12.45 11.63
C PRO A 220 6.54 -12.73 10.75
N LEU A 221 6.26 -11.92 9.74
CA LEU A 221 5.17 -12.14 8.78
C LEU A 221 5.61 -12.97 7.56
N LEU A 222 6.87 -13.39 7.48
CA LEU A 222 7.37 -14.19 6.35
C LEU A 222 6.53 -15.45 6.09
N PRO A 223 6.18 -16.29 7.10
CA PRO A 223 5.40 -17.50 6.83
C PRO A 223 4.04 -17.22 6.18
N ALA A 224 3.39 -16.11 6.56
CA ALA A 224 2.12 -15.71 5.97
C ALA A 224 2.28 -15.19 4.53
N ASN A 225 3.39 -14.51 4.25
CA ASN A 225 3.71 -14.05 2.90
C ASN A 225 4.06 -15.22 1.98
N GLU A 226 4.78 -16.24 2.46
CA GLU A 226 5.05 -17.48 1.74
C GLU A 226 3.77 -18.26 1.43
N ASP A 227 2.85 -18.38 2.40
CA ASP A 227 1.54 -19.03 2.21
C ASP A 227 0.68 -18.30 1.18
N LEU A 228 0.69 -16.97 1.17
CA LEU A 228 0.00 -16.18 0.14
C LEU A 228 0.66 -16.37 -1.23
N ALA A 229 1.98 -16.36 -1.31
CA ALA A 229 2.70 -16.55 -2.57
C ALA A 229 2.48 -17.95 -3.17
N ALA A 230 2.51 -19.00 -2.33
CA ALA A 230 2.17 -20.35 -2.73
C ALA A 230 0.72 -20.43 -3.26
N PHE A 231 -0.20 -19.77 -2.57
CA PHE A 231 -1.59 -19.69 -3.03
C PHE A 231 -1.72 -19.04 -4.42
N PHE A 232 -1.00 -17.96 -4.71
CA PHE A 232 -0.99 -17.35 -6.04
C PHE A 232 -0.47 -18.34 -7.10
N ALA A 233 0.64 -19.01 -6.79
CA ALA A 233 1.25 -19.99 -7.71
C ALA A 233 0.31 -21.17 -8.03
N ASP A 234 -0.35 -21.71 -7.00
CA ASP A 234 -1.17 -22.92 -7.12
C ASP A 234 -2.57 -22.66 -7.67
N HIS A 235 -3.13 -21.47 -7.41
CA HIS A 235 -4.56 -21.20 -7.65
C HIS A 235 -4.85 -20.01 -8.57
N CYS A 236 -3.84 -19.20 -8.92
CA CYS A 236 -4.06 -17.97 -9.68
C CYS A 236 -3.11 -17.85 -10.89
N PRO A 237 -3.07 -18.83 -11.81
CA PRO A 237 -2.10 -18.86 -12.91
C PRO A 237 -2.26 -17.72 -13.94
N ASN A 238 -3.40 -17.01 -13.92
CA ASN A 238 -3.65 -15.87 -14.81
C ASN A 238 -3.20 -14.53 -14.22
N LEU A 239 -2.64 -14.51 -13.02
CA LEU A 239 -2.11 -13.30 -12.39
C LEU A 239 -0.59 -13.23 -12.55
N ASP A 240 -0.10 -12.05 -12.92
CA ASP A 240 1.34 -11.75 -12.94
C ASP A 240 1.76 -11.38 -11.51
N HIS A 241 2.24 -12.37 -10.77
CA HIS A 241 2.66 -12.24 -9.38
C HIS A 241 4.12 -12.66 -9.21
N THR A 242 4.88 -11.81 -8.52
CA THR A 242 6.27 -12.07 -8.12
C THR A 242 6.39 -11.98 -6.60
N PHE A 243 7.04 -12.98 -5.99
CA PHE A 243 7.43 -12.95 -4.58
C PHE A 243 8.95 -13.00 -4.46
N GLN A 244 9.52 -12.10 -3.64
CA GLN A 244 10.95 -12.03 -3.39
C GLN A 244 11.19 -11.94 -1.89
N ILE A 245 12.17 -12.70 -1.41
CA ILE A 245 12.67 -12.67 -0.02
C ILE A 245 14.06 -12.07 -0.06
N ASP A 246 14.30 -11.06 0.76
CA ASP A 246 15.59 -10.39 0.90
C ASP A 246 16.02 -10.38 2.36
N PRO A 247 17.33 -10.22 2.67
CA PRO A 247 17.77 -10.06 4.04
C PRO A 247 17.10 -8.86 4.72
N GLY A 248 16.45 -9.08 5.87
CA GLY A 248 15.82 -8.00 6.62
C GLY A 248 14.72 -8.42 7.57
N MET A 249 14.26 -7.45 8.37
CA MET A 249 13.26 -7.60 9.40
C MET A 249 12.03 -6.73 9.10
N HIS A 250 11.00 -6.82 9.97
CA HIS A 250 9.79 -5.98 9.91
C HIS A 250 10.08 -4.55 10.41
N ASN A 251 10.91 -3.79 9.69
CA ASN A 251 11.34 -2.45 10.08
C ASN A 251 11.65 -1.55 8.87
N PHE A 252 11.90 -0.27 9.15
CA PHE A 252 12.22 0.72 8.12
C PHE A 252 13.57 0.52 7.45
N ASP A 253 14.54 -0.15 8.07
CA ASP A 253 15.82 -0.45 7.42
C ASP A 253 15.60 -1.38 6.21
N TYR A 254 14.70 -2.36 6.36
CA TYR A 254 14.28 -3.22 5.26
C TYR A 254 13.41 -2.47 4.25
N TRP A 255 12.39 -1.75 4.70
CA TRP A 255 11.44 -1.07 3.80
C TRP A 255 12.08 0.06 2.99
N ASP A 256 13.12 0.72 3.53
CA ASP A 256 13.92 1.71 2.79
C ASP A 256 14.62 1.10 1.57
N GLN A 257 15.03 -0.16 1.65
CA GLN A 257 15.62 -0.88 0.53
C GLN A 257 14.55 -1.48 -0.38
N ALA A 258 13.54 -2.12 0.20
CA ALA A 258 12.46 -2.80 -0.52
C ALA A 258 11.66 -1.85 -1.42
N ILE A 259 11.47 -0.59 -1.03
CA ILE A 259 10.78 0.39 -1.88
C ILE A 259 11.50 0.65 -3.21
N ARG A 260 12.84 0.56 -3.25
CA ARG A 260 13.60 0.69 -4.49
C ARG A 260 13.31 -0.47 -5.46
N THR A 261 13.19 -1.67 -4.94
CA THR A 261 12.76 -2.84 -5.73
C THR A 261 11.36 -2.63 -6.30
N ALA A 262 10.43 -2.11 -5.50
CA ALA A 262 9.09 -1.77 -5.96
C ALA A 262 9.10 -0.67 -7.03
N LEU A 263 9.90 0.38 -6.89
CA LEU A 263 10.04 1.43 -7.91
C LEU A 263 10.58 0.86 -9.24
N THR A 264 11.58 -0.04 -9.17
CA THR A 264 12.08 -0.77 -10.35
C THR A 264 10.97 -1.61 -11.01
N PHE A 265 10.22 -2.35 -10.21
CA PHE A 265 9.10 -3.16 -10.69
C PHE A 265 8.02 -2.34 -11.39
N PHE A 266 7.75 -1.14 -10.92
CA PHE A 266 6.82 -0.20 -11.56
C PHE A 266 7.38 0.43 -12.83
N GLY A 267 8.67 0.28 -13.11
CA GLY A 267 9.34 0.98 -14.21
C GLY A 267 9.55 2.47 -13.93
N LEU A 268 9.50 2.86 -12.66
CA LEU A 268 9.76 4.24 -12.25
C LEU A 268 11.26 4.47 -12.10
N PRO A 269 11.85 5.45 -12.81
CA PRO A 269 13.26 5.75 -12.67
C PRO A 269 13.55 6.25 -11.25
N HIS A 270 14.65 5.78 -10.66
CA HIS A 270 15.11 6.18 -9.34
C HIS A 270 16.64 6.06 -9.24
N THR A 271 17.22 6.66 -8.20
CA THR A 271 18.69 6.68 -7.97
C THR A 271 19.11 5.89 -6.73
#